data_5769b1c4388203ed3287851bc71a6d81
#
_entry.id   5769b1c4388203ed3287851bc71a6d81
#
_cell.length_a   1.000
_cell.length_b   1.000
_cell.length_c   1.000
_cell.angle_alpha   90.00
_cell.angle_beta   90.00
_cell.angle_gamma   90.00
#
_symmetry.space_group_name_H-M   'P 1'
#
loop_
_entity.id
_entity.type
_entity.pdbx_description
1 polymer ?
#
loop_
_entity_poly.entity_id
_entity_poly.type
_entity_poly.pdbx_seq_one_letter_code
_entity_poly.pdbx_strand_id
1 'polypeptide(L)'
;MSNFAPFKPWVWQVPENFNIGVACTDAHLGTPAAGNIAMIVEDDKLGTSQITFAELAERTSRFAQLLRNLDVGDGECILIRLPNCLDYPTAFLGAMKRGAIAVPTSTLLTSEEVAYLAQDSGASVLVTDKAAWATLKDSLHSAPNLRHVLLSGPGEALEVAGLDILDLDSALSAINSFEAPYPSKATDPAYLVYTSGTTGYPKGVLHSHRSMIGRTPASTYWFDFSDVNDRIMHSGKFNWTYVLGSGLMDPLYLGKTVIVHEGRNDANTWPRLIKKHSATIFVGVPTIYRQIVQKSDFTKTDVPSLRYCMSAGEHLSDEVLSQWRERFGVDIYEAVGMSEFSYYLCQTKSRPIRPGSAGFAQPGHNIQLLDPETLQPVASGEEGMICVPDNDPGLFLRYWNMVEETAKLVHDGWFFTGDYARYDADGYIWFLGRKDDIIKSFGYRVSPYEIERVLKSHPAVADCASVGEEIEKDKVLVVAYLILHPGSTTTADELLVFGREHLAAYKAPKTIYIATDFPRTKNGKILRREVNPSIAIAKSISR
;
A
#
# COMPACT_ATOMS: atom_id res chain seq x y z
N MET A 1 -3.79 -19.43 26.85
CA MET A 1 -2.39 -19.30 26.38
C MET A 1 -2.36 -19.79 24.94
N SER A 2 -1.67 -19.09 24.04
CA SER A 2 -1.55 -19.51 22.64
C SER A 2 -0.95 -20.92 22.53
N ASN A 3 -1.49 -21.75 21.62
CA ASN A 3 -0.98 -23.08 21.33
C ASN A 3 0.36 -23.08 20.57
N PHE A 4 0.90 -21.92 20.23
CA PHE A 4 2.11 -21.75 19.45
C PHE A 4 3.28 -21.28 20.30
N ALA A 5 4.48 -21.74 19.99
CA ALA A 5 5.69 -21.18 20.56
C ALA A 5 5.79 -19.68 20.19
N PRO A 6 6.27 -18.82 21.08
CA PRO A 6 6.45 -17.40 20.78
C PRO A 6 7.43 -17.22 19.60
N PHE A 7 7.29 -16.13 18.86
CA PHE A 7 8.30 -15.75 17.88
C PHE A 7 9.64 -15.47 18.57
N LYS A 8 10.74 -15.62 17.84
CA LYS A 8 12.05 -15.25 18.37
C LYS A 8 12.04 -13.75 18.70
N PRO A 9 12.62 -13.34 19.86
CA PRO A 9 12.75 -11.93 20.20
C PRO A 9 13.48 -11.18 19.07
N TRP A 10 12.94 -10.00 18.74
CA TRP A 10 13.54 -9.10 17.77
C TRP A 10 14.20 -7.93 18.50
N VAL A 11 15.41 -7.62 18.12
CA VAL A 11 16.14 -6.48 18.69
C VAL A 11 16.40 -5.48 17.57
N TRP A 12 15.88 -4.28 17.73
CA TRP A 12 16.09 -3.20 16.79
C TRP A 12 17.56 -2.76 16.76
N GLN A 13 18.13 -2.71 15.56
CA GLN A 13 19.44 -2.16 15.29
C GLN A 13 19.28 -0.98 14.34
N VAL A 14 18.94 0.17 14.90
CA VAL A 14 18.81 1.43 14.14
C VAL A 14 20.15 2.17 14.22
N PRO A 15 20.93 2.25 13.13
CA PRO A 15 22.16 2.99 13.12
C PRO A 15 21.90 4.50 13.24
N GLU A 16 22.83 5.27 13.75
CA GLU A 16 22.71 6.73 13.85
C GLU A 16 22.58 7.36 12.46
N ASN A 17 23.45 6.96 11.54
CA ASN A 17 23.42 7.40 10.15
C ASN A 17 22.88 6.29 9.27
N PHE A 18 21.82 6.60 8.53
CA PHE A 18 21.20 5.68 7.60
C PHE A 18 20.49 6.44 6.49
N ASN A 19 20.75 6.07 5.24
CA ASN A 19 20.12 6.64 4.05
C ASN A 19 19.49 5.53 3.22
N ILE A 20 18.17 5.56 2.99
CA ILE A 20 17.44 4.54 2.23
C ILE A 20 17.96 4.44 0.80
N GLY A 21 18.28 5.58 0.15
CA GLY A 21 18.82 5.60 -1.21
C GLY A 21 20.13 4.80 -1.32
N VAL A 22 21.03 4.99 -0.35
CA VAL A 22 22.30 4.25 -0.24
C VAL A 22 22.05 2.78 0.07
N ALA A 23 21.18 2.50 1.04
CA ALA A 23 20.92 1.14 1.51
C ALA A 23 20.27 0.24 0.42
N CYS A 24 19.47 0.81 -0.46
CA CYS A 24 18.81 0.09 -1.56
C CYS A 24 19.68 -0.01 -2.82
N THR A 25 20.82 0.66 -2.89
CA THR A 25 21.67 0.72 -4.11
C THR A 25 23.15 0.53 -3.80
N ASP A 26 23.85 1.54 -3.27
CA ASP A 26 25.31 1.53 -3.06
C ASP A 26 25.77 0.42 -2.10
N ALA A 27 24.94 0.05 -1.12
CA ALA A 27 25.26 -1.02 -0.18
C ALA A 27 25.50 -2.38 -0.87
N HIS A 28 25.06 -2.55 -2.10
CA HIS A 28 25.29 -3.76 -2.91
C HIS A 28 26.59 -3.67 -3.74
N LEU A 29 27.20 -2.49 -3.89
CA LEU A 29 28.47 -2.35 -4.59
C LEU A 29 29.58 -3.08 -3.83
N GLY A 30 30.47 -3.74 -4.55
CA GLY A 30 31.52 -4.56 -3.94
C GLY A 30 31.03 -5.93 -3.42
N THR A 31 29.75 -6.25 -3.57
CA THR A 31 29.18 -7.58 -3.28
C THR A 31 28.84 -8.32 -4.57
N PRO A 32 28.59 -9.65 -4.55
CA PRO A 32 28.10 -10.38 -5.72
C PRO A 32 26.79 -9.84 -6.28
N ALA A 33 25.99 -9.14 -5.49
CA ALA A 33 24.72 -8.56 -5.90
C ALA A 33 24.88 -7.38 -6.90
N ALA A 34 26.04 -6.72 -6.95
CA ALA A 34 26.26 -5.56 -7.83
C ALA A 34 25.91 -5.82 -9.31
N GLY A 35 26.26 -6.99 -9.82
CA GLY A 35 25.97 -7.40 -11.20
C GLY A 35 24.59 -8.02 -11.41
N ASN A 36 23.83 -8.26 -10.34
CA ASN A 36 22.48 -8.83 -10.44
C ASN A 36 21.50 -7.77 -10.95
N ILE A 37 20.43 -8.23 -11.61
CA ILE A 37 19.33 -7.37 -12.03
C ILE A 37 18.61 -6.85 -10.79
N ALA A 38 18.59 -5.53 -10.61
CA ALA A 38 17.84 -4.87 -9.55
C ALA A 38 16.36 -4.75 -9.92
N MET A 39 16.07 -4.37 -11.18
CA MET A 39 14.70 -4.15 -11.62
C MET A 39 14.49 -4.55 -13.07
N ILE A 40 13.34 -5.13 -13.35
CA ILE A 40 12.80 -5.40 -14.70
C ILE A 40 11.49 -4.65 -14.83
N VAL A 41 11.35 -3.87 -15.87
CA VAL A 41 10.12 -3.19 -16.28
C VAL A 41 9.60 -3.85 -17.55
N GLU A 42 8.37 -4.32 -17.48
CA GLU A 42 7.63 -4.78 -18.66
C GLU A 42 6.62 -3.70 -19.05
N ASP A 43 6.83 -3.05 -20.16
CA ASP A 43 5.95 -1.99 -20.66
C ASP A 43 5.29 -2.44 -21.97
N ASP A 44 3.95 -2.32 -22.05
CA ASP A 44 3.19 -2.77 -23.22
C ASP A 44 3.55 -2.00 -24.51
N LYS A 45 4.12 -0.80 -24.40
CA LYS A 45 4.49 0.06 -25.54
C LYS A 45 5.98 0.02 -25.85
N LEU A 46 6.82 0.02 -24.79
CA LEU A 46 8.26 0.15 -24.90
C LEU A 46 9.00 -1.20 -24.81
N GLY A 47 8.28 -2.27 -24.45
CA GLY A 47 8.86 -3.59 -24.27
C GLY A 47 9.54 -3.78 -22.90
N THR A 48 10.46 -4.74 -22.83
CA THR A 48 11.16 -5.07 -21.59
C THR A 48 12.42 -4.24 -21.45
N SER A 49 12.60 -3.57 -20.34
CA SER A 49 13.84 -2.92 -19.91
C SER A 49 14.29 -3.41 -18.55
N GLN A 50 15.58 -3.34 -18.26
CA GLN A 50 16.13 -3.78 -16.98
C GLN A 50 17.36 -2.97 -16.60
N ILE A 51 17.69 -2.98 -15.31
CA ILE A 51 18.86 -2.32 -14.73
C ILE A 51 19.47 -3.21 -13.64
N THR A 52 20.81 -3.26 -13.58
CA THR A 52 21.54 -3.93 -12.50
C THR A 52 21.64 -3.04 -11.25
N PHE A 53 22.04 -3.61 -10.10
CA PHE A 53 22.30 -2.81 -8.90
C PHE A 53 23.43 -1.81 -9.10
N ALA A 54 24.49 -2.16 -9.83
CA ALA A 54 25.59 -1.24 -10.12
C ALA A 54 25.13 -0.06 -10.97
N GLU A 55 24.37 -0.31 -12.04
CA GLU A 55 23.82 0.74 -12.90
C GLU A 55 22.80 1.61 -12.15
N LEU A 56 21.96 1.01 -11.30
CA LEU A 56 21.00 1.76 -10.47
C LEU A 56 21.71 2.65 -9.46
N ALA A 57 22.77 2.15 -8.80
CA ALA A 57 23.57 2.92 -7.88
C ALA A 57 24.23 4.13 -8.57
N GLU A 58 24.80 3.94 -9.77
CA GLU A 58 25.36 5.02 -10.56
C GLU A 58 24.29 6.03 -10.99
N ARG A 59 23.16 5.56 -11.55
CA ARG A 59 22.10 6.44 -12.05
C ARG A 59 21.46 7.28 -10.92
N THR A 60 21.25 6.70 -9.75
CA THR A 60 20.74 7.43 -8.57
C THR A 60 21.78 8.42 -8.00
N SER A 61 23.08 8.12 -8.09
CA SER A 61 24.14 9.05 -7.69
C SER A 61 24.27 10.22 -8.65
N ARG A 62 24.12 9.98 -9.97
CA ARG A 62 24.01 11.05 -10.98
C ARG A 62 22.79 11.93 -10.74
N PHE A 63 21.65 11.36 -10.36
CA PHE A 63 20.45 12.13 -10.03
C PHE A 63 20.66 12.99 -8.78
N ALA A 64 21.28 12.46 -7.73
CA ALA A 64 21.65 13.24 -6.54
C ALA A 64 22.58 14.40 -6.88
N GLN A 65 23.56 14.18 -7.77
CA GLN A 65 24.46 15.24 -8.26
C GLN A 65 23.73 16.26 -9.12
N LEU A 66 22.80 15.83 -9.98
CA LEU A 66 21.96 16.73 -10.76
C LEU A 66 21.18 17.68 -9.83
N LEU A 67 20.53 17.16 -8.80
CA LEU A 67 19.82 17.98 -7.82
C LEU A 67 20.75 18.98 -7.12
N ARG A 68 21.99 18.58 -6.81
CA ARG A 68 23.00 19.47 -6.23
C ARG A 68 23.37 20.60 -7.19
N ASN A 69 23.55 20.29 -8.48
CA ASN A 69 23.87 21.29 -9.51
C ASN A 69 22.72 22.26 -9.77
N LEU A 70 21.48 21.86 -9.43
CA LEU A 70 20.28 22.69 -9.47
C LEU A 70 20.01 23.44 -8.16
N ASP A 71 20.99 23.50 -7.24
CA ASP A 71 20.90 24.14 -5.95
C ASP A 71 19.70 23.65 -5.09
N VAL A 72 19.34 22.38 -5.27
CA VAL A 72 18.33 21.73 -4.41
C VAL A 72 18.97 21.33 -3.09
N GLY A 73 18.48 21.90 -1.98
CA GLY A 73 18.98 21.67 -0.63
C GLY A 73 18.52 20.33 -0.02
N ASP A 74 19.09 20.01 1.13
CA ASP A 74 18.58 18.94 1.99
C ASP A 74 17.23 19.36 2.59
N GLY A 75 16.32 18.38 2.74
CA GLY A 75 14.95 18.61 3.21
C GLY A 75 13.99 19.23 2.20
N GLU A 76 14.44 19.63 1.00
CA GLU A 76 13.54 20.07 -0.06
C GLU A 76 12.75 18.89 -0.66
N CYS A 77 11.50 19.15 -1.05
CA CYS A 77 10.61 18.13 -1.61
C CYS A 77 10.77 17.99 -3.12
N ILE A 78 10.87 16.75 -3.58
CA ILE A 78 10.93 16.37 -5.00
C ILE A 78 9.64 15.62 -5.33
N LEU A 79 8.73 16.24 -6.07
CA LEU A 79 7.47 15.63 -6.49
C LEU A 79 7.73 14.68 -7.66
N ILE A 80 7.37 13.40 -7.50
CA ILE A 80 7.64 12.34 -8.49
C ILE A 80 6.32 11.80 -9.02
N ARG A 81 5.99 12.13 -10.27
CA ARG A 81 4.81 11.69 -10.99
C ARG A 81 5.22 10.91 -12.24
N LEU A 82 5.66 9.71 -12.04
CA LEU A 82 6.11 8.81 -13.10
C LEU A 82 5.30 7.52 -13.11
N PRO A 83 5.12 6.86 -14.27
CA PRO A 83 4.65 5.49 -14.34
C PRO A 83 5.66 4.52 -13.72
N ASN A 84 5.35 3.22 -13.69
CA ASN A 84 6.33 2.19 -13.35
C ASN A 84 7.41 2.13 -14.47
N CYS A 85 8.54 2.75 -14.24
CA CYS A 85 9.66 2.83 -15.17
C CYS A 85 11.00 2.86 -14.43
N LEU A 86 12.13 2.74 -15.12
CA LEU A 86 13.46 2.78 -14.51
C LEU A 86 13.81 4.16 -13.91
N ASP A 87 13.18 5.22 -14.38
CA ASP A 87 13.41 6.57 -13.86
C ASP A 87 12.72 6.79 -12.51
N TYR A 88 11.70 5.98 -12.18
CA TYR A 88 11.05 6.08 -10.88
C TYR A 88 12.00 5.80 -9.71
N PRO A 89 12.67 4.64 -9.61
CA PRO A 89 13.65 4.40 -8.56
C PRO A 89 14.85 5.36 -8.66
N THR A 90 15.22 5.80 -9.87
CA THR A 90 16.29 6.80 -10.08
C THR A 90 15.96 8.10 -9.35
N ALA A 91 14.76 8.65 -9.55
CA ALA A 91 14.32 9.87 -8.91
C ALA A 91 14.08 9.68 -7.41
N PHE A 92 13.38 8.59 -7.02
CA PHE A 92 12.99 8.33 -5.64
C PHE A 92 14.19 8.10 -4.71
N LEU A 93 15.08 7.19 -5.09
CA LEU A 93 16.27 6.86 -4.30
C LEU A 93 17.36 7.93 -4.43
N GLY A 94 17.49 8.54 -5.61
CA GLY A 94 18.45 9.62 -5.83
C GLY A 94 18.11 10.90 -5.06
N ALA A 95 16.83 11.25 -4.91
CA ALA A 95 16.40 12.33 -4.03
C ALA A 95 16.85 12.10 -2.58
N MET A 96 16.66 10.90 -2.06
CA MET A 96 17.10 10.54 -0.72
C MET A 96 18.64 10.56 -0.57
N LYS A 97 19.39 10.15 -1.61
CA LYS A 97 20.86 10.29 -1.61
C LYS A 97 21.31 11.74 -1.52
N ARG A 98 20.52 12.68 -2.06
CA ARG A 98 20.77 14.12 -1.95
C ARG A 98 20.41 14.67 -0.56
N GLY A 99 19.67 13.93 0.26
CA GLY A 99 19.07 14.42 1.51
C GLY A 99 17.73 15.13 1.29
N ALA A 100 17.20 15.08 0.08
CA ALA A 100 15.90 15.62 -0.26
C ALA A 100 14.76 14.63 0.09
N ILE A 101 13.55 15.15 0.23
CA ILE A 101 12.35 14.38 0.56
C ILE A 101 11.67 13.95 -0.76
N ALA A 102 11.63 12.65 -1.02
CA ALA A 102 10.93 12.10 -2.18
C ALA A 102 9.41 12.11 -1.96
N VAL A 103 8.65 12.68 -2.89
CA VAL A 103 7.18 12.80 -2.81
C VAL A 103 6.53 12.01 -3.96
N PRO A 104 6.32 10.68 -3.79
CA PRO A 104 5.67 9.85 -4.79
C PRO A 104 4.21 10.26 -4.99
N THR A 105 3.79 10.39 -6.26
CA THR A 105 2.41 10.77 -6.57
C THR A 105 1.85 9.99 -7.75
N SER A 106 0.52 9.88 -7.80
CA SER A 106 -0.17 9.05 -8.79
C SER A 106 -0.25 9.72 -10.16
N THR A 107 0.00 8.95 -11.21
CA THR A 107 -0.24 9.36 -12.60
C THR A 107 -1.73 9.53 -12.92
N LEU A 108 -2.63 9.06 -12.05
CA LEU A 108 -4.09 9.17 -12.19
C LEU A 108 -4.65 10.50 -11.64
N LEU A 109 -3.84 11.29 -10.96
CA LEU A 109 -4.27 12.59 -10.43
C LEU A 109 -4.48 13.59 -11.57
N THR A 110 -5.51 14.43 -11.40
CA THR A 110 -5.76 15.57 -12.29
C THR A 110 -4.67 16.64 -12.13
N SER A 111 -4.64 17.59 -13.05
CA SER A 111 -3.65 18.67 -13.01
C SER A 111 -3.81 19.53 -11.75
N GLU A 112 -5.04 19.81 -11.32
CA GLU A 112 -5.34 20.55 -10.10
C GLU A 112 -4.92 19.79 -8.83
N GLU A 113 -5.14 18.47 -8.79
CA GLU A 113 -4.69 17.64 -7.68
C GLU A 113 -3.15 17.62 -7.58
N VAL A 114 -2.44 17.54 -8.71
CA VAL A 114 -0.97 17.61 -8.74
C VAL A 114 -0.48 19.01 -8.31
N ALA A 115 -1.13 20.07 -8.76
CA ALA A 115 -0.81 21.43 -8.35
C ALA A 115 -0.99 21.63 -6.84
N TYR A 116 -2.08 21.08 -6.27
CA TYR A 116 -2.28 21.07 -4.83
C TYR A 116 -1.13 20.36 -4.10
N LEU A 117 -0.73 19.17 -4.55
CA LEU A 117 0.38 18.43 -3.92
C LEU A 117 1.72 19.18 -4.03
N ALA A 118 1.99 19.81 -5.17
CA ALA A 118 3.19 20.62 -5.37
C ALA A 118 3.22 21.82 -4.42
N GLN A 119 2.08 22.48 -4.22
CA GLN A 119 1.94 23.61 -3.31
C GLN A 119 2.04 23.18 -1.84
N ASP A 120 1.29 22.15 -1.42
CA ASP A 120 1.24 21.69 -0.03
C ASP A 120 2.57 21.10 0.44
N SER A 121 3.23 20.30 -0.41
CA SER A 121 4.56 19.78 -0.13
C SER A 121 5.66 20.84 -0.18
N GLY A 122 5.41 21.96 -0.86
CA GLY A 122 6.43 22.97 -1.15
C GLY A 122 7.50 22.48 -2.11
N ALA A 123 7.16 21.54 -3.02
CA ALA A 123 8.12 20.92 -3.93
C ALA A 123 8.88 21.95 -4.78
N SER A 124 10.20 21.81 -4.82
CA SER A 124 11.10 22.63 -5.63
C SER A 124 11.39 22.02 -7.00
N VAL A 125 11.22 20.71 -7.12
CA VAL A 125 11.42 19.94 -8.36
C VAL A 125 10.20 19.06 -8.63
N LEU A 126 9.78 19.01 -9.89
CA LEU A 126 8.84 18.00 -10.40
C LEU A 126 9.59 17.06 -11.35
N VAL A 127 9.46 15.74 -11.11
CA VAL A 127 9.90 14.71 -12.07
C VAL A 127 8.66 14.07 -12.68
N THR A 128 8.46 14.20 -13.98
CA THR A 128 7.29 13.66 -14.68
C THR A 128 7.65 13.21 -16.10
N ASP A 129 6.74 12.50 -16.77
CA ASP A 129 6.92 12.16 -18.19
C ASP A 129 6.48 13.33 -19.10
N LYS A 130 7.10 13.41 -20.29
CA LYS A 130 6.85 14.49 -21.27
C LYS A 130 5.39 14.53 -21.71
N ALA A 131 4.72 13.38 -21.83
CA ALA A 131 3.31 13.34 -22.23
C ALA A 131 2.39 13.93 -21.15
N ALA A 132 2.67 13.64 -19.89
CA ALA A 132 1.95 14.23 -18.75
C ALA A 132 2.24 15.72 -18.62
N TRP A 133 3.48 16.15 -18.85
CA TRP A 133 3.87 17.56 -18.75
C TRP A 133 3.01 18.46 -19.63
N ALA A 134 2.68 18.03 -20.84
CA ALA A 134 1.83 18.81 -21.75
C ALA A 134 0.46 19.19 -21.14
N THR A 135 -0.07 18.38 -20.21
CA THR A 135 -1.35 18.63 -19.53
C THR A 135 -1.19 19.30 -18.17
N LEU A 136 -0.05 19.12 -17.51
CA LEU A 136 0.19 19.62 -16.15
C LEU A 136 0.65 21.08 -16.12
N LYS A 137 1.43 21.49 -17.10
CA LYS A 137 2.21 22.76 -17.11
C LYS A 137 1.38 24.00 -16.76
N ASP A 138 0.15 24.06 -17.27
CA ASP A 138 -0.71 25.24 -17.10
C ASP A 138 -1.33 25.36 -15.68
N SER A 139 -1.36 24.27 -14.90
CA SER A 139 -1.91 24.24 -13.54
C SER A 139 -0.86 24.51 -12.46
N LEU A 140 0.44 24.41 -12.78
CA LEU A 140 1.52 24.48 -11.79
C LEU A 140 1.97 25.90 -11.42
N HIS A 141 1.37 26.93 -12.02
CA HIS A 141 1.63 28.34 -11.63
C HIS A 141 1.25 28.64 -10.16
N SER A 142 0.42 27.79 -9.54
CA SER A 142 0.06 27.89 -8.11
C SER A 142 1.09 27.27 -7.16
N ALA A 143 2.15 26.63 -7.66
CA ALA A 143 3.22 26.02 -6.87
C ALA A 143 4.44 26.98 -6.78
N PRO A 144 4.47 27.89 -5.80
CA PRO A 144 5.42 29.02 -5.79
C PRO A 144 6.88 28.61 -5.58
N ASN A 145 7.11 27.41 -5.02
CA ASN A 145 8.45 26.91 -4.76
C ASN A 145 9.01 26.08 -5.92
N LEU A 146 8.19 25.73 -6.91
CA LEU A 146 8.62 24.92 -8.05
C LEU A 146 9.56 25.74 -8.94
N ARG A 147 10.81 25.24 -9.10
CA ARG A 147 11.85 25.89 -9.90
C ARG A 147 12.27 25.05 -11.10
N HIS A 148 12.28 23.73 -10.93
CA HIS A 148 12.81 22.81 -11.94
C HIS A 148 11.80 21.72 -12.28
N VAL A 149 11.77 21.34 -13.57
CA VAL A 149 10.98 20.22 -14.08
C VAL A 149 11.92 19.28 -14.85
N LEU A 150 12.00 18.03 -14.40
CA LEU A 150 12.81 16.98 -15.01
C LEU A 150 11.88 16.06 -15.80
N LEU A 151 12.04 16.02 -17.11
CA LEU A 151 11.14 15.34 -18.03
C LEU A 151 11.73 14.00 -18.49
N SER A 152 11.02 12.91 -18.19
CA SER A 152 11.36 11.54 -18.59
C SER A 152 10.62 11.10 -19.84
N GLY A 153 11.18 10.13 -20.54
CA GLY A 153 10.54 9.43 -21.65
C GLY A 153 10.42 10.20 -22.97
N PRO A 154 9.76 9.61 -23.98
CA PRO A 154 9.63 10.20 -25.30
C PRO A 154 8.65 11.37 -25.32
N GLY A 155 8.87 12.33 -26.21
CA GLY A 155 8.01 13.49 -26.42
C GLY A 155 8.79 14.79 -26.49
N GLU A 156 8.07 15.91 -26.52
CA GLU A 156 8.62 17.26 -26.58
C GLU A 156 8.71 17.86 -25.16
N ALA A 157 9.81 18.52 -24.86
CA ALA A 157 9.99 19.30 -23.64
C ALA A 157 9.41 20.71 -23.87
N LEU A 158 8.15 20.91 -23.50
CA LEU A 158 7.48 22.19 -23.66
C LEU A 158 7.97 23.19 -22.61
N GLU A 159 8.49 24.31 -23.06
CA GLU A 159 8.97 25.40 -22.20
C GLU A 159 7.83 26.11 -21.48
N VAL A 160 8.10 26.55 -20.26
CA VAL A 160 7.21 27.39 -19.44
C VAL A 160 8.05 28.51 -18.82
N ALA A 161 7.59 29.76 -18.95
CA ALA A 161 8.30 30.89 -18.40
C ALA A 161 8.43 30.79 -16.88
N GLY A 162 9.63 31.01 -16.37
CA GLY A 162 9.93 30.97 -14.95
C GLY A 162 10.26 29.57 -14.39
N LEU A 163 10.22 28.53 -15.20
CA LEU A 163 10.65 27.17 -14.83
C LEU A 163 11.86 26.75 -15.67
N ASP A 164 12.82 26.12 -15.03
CA ASP A 164 13.94 25.44 -15.69
C ASP A 164 13.51 24.01 -16.05
N ILE A 165 13.44 23.72 -17.35
CA ILE A 165 12.91 22.47 -17.88
C ILE A 165 14.03 21.67 -18.51
N LEU A 166 14.30 20.49 -17.97
CA LEU A 166 15.40 19.64 -18.38
C LEU A 166 14.91 18.27 -18.85
N ASP A 167 15.49 17.76 -19.93
CA ASP A 167 15.39 16.35 -20.29
C ASP A 167 16.20 15.51 -19.31
N LEU A 168 15.57 14.57 -18.63
CA LEU A 168 16.18 13.81 -17.55
C LEU A 168 17.37 12.98 -18.04
N ASP A 169 17.23 12.26 -19.14
CA ASP A 169 18.29 11.40 -19.65
C ASP A 169 19.50 12.21 -20.10
N SER A 170 19.28 13.33 -20.78
CA SER A 170 20.33 14.26 -21.20
C SER A 170 21.04 14.87 -20.00
N ALA A 171 20.27 15.32 -19.00
CA ALA A 171 20.82 15.91 -17.78
C ALA A 171 21.66 14.91 -16.98
N LEU A 172 21.19 13.66 -16.82
CA LEU A 172 21.96 12.60 -16.15
C LEU A 172 23.22 12.22 -16.93
N SER A 173 23.15 12.18 -18.24
CA SER A 173 24.31 11.85 -19.11
C SER A 173 25.40 12.91 -19.06
N ALA A 174 25.06 14.15 -18.79
CA ALA A 174 26.00 15.26 -18.63
C ALA A 174 26.80 15.20 -17.29
N ILE A 175 26.36 14.41 -16.31
CA ILE A 175 27.05 14.24 -15.04
C ILE A 175 28.21 13.26 -15.21
N ASN A 176 29.43 13.75 -15.18
CA ASN A 176 30.64 12.94 -15.33
C ASN A 176 31.26 12.47 -14.00
N SER A 177 30.90 13.13 -12.91
CA SER A 177 31.34 12.78 -11.55
C SER A 177 30.28 13.17 -10.54
N PHE A 178 30.22 12.49 -9.42
CA PHE A 178 29.28 12.78 -8.35
C PHE A 178 29.97 12.69 -6.99
N GLU A 179 29.48 13.50 -6.08
CA GLU A 179 29.96 13.53 -4.71
C GLU A 179 29.33 12.39 -3.88
N ALA A 180 29.89 12.15 -2.69
CA ALA A 180 29.31 11.21 -1.75
C ALA A 180 27.85 11.55 -1.41
N PRO A 181 27.00 10.54 -1.15
CA PRO A 181 25.65 10.77 -0.68
C PRO A 181 25.61 11.64 0.57
N TYR A 182 24.49 12.36 0.74
CA TYR A 182 24.25 13.14 1.96
C TYR A 182 24.27 12.23 3.20
N PRO A 183 24.98 12.62 4.29
CA PRO A 183 25.13 11.78 5.48
C PRO A 183 23.88 11.85 6.37
N SER A 184 22.75 11.39 5.87
CA SER A 184 21.47 11.42 6.58
C SER A 184 21.53 10.65 7.88
N LYS A 185 20.95 11.20 8.94
CA LYS A 185 20.61 10.44 10.14
C LYS A 185 19.41 9.53 9.88
N ALA A 186 19.32 8.44 10.61
CA ALA A 186 18.19 7.53 10.51
C ALA A 186 16.83 8.22 10.81
N THR A 187 16.86 9.30 11.60
CA THR A 187 15.69 10.10 11.98
C THR A 187 15.36 11.23 11.01
N ASP A 188 16.21 11.52 10.04
CA ASP A 188 15.95 12.58 9.06
C ASP A 188 14.77 12.21 8.15
N PRO A 189 13.99 13.19 7.65
CA PRO A 189 12.97 12.98 6.65
C PRO A 189 13.52 12.31 5.38
N ALA A 190 12.78 11.34 4.83
CA ALA A 190 13.19 10.59 3.65
C ALA A 190 12.16 10.67 2.52
N TYR A 191 10.90 10.43 2.82
CA TYR A 191 9.83 10.48 1.83
C TYR A 191 8.50 10.90 2.44
N LEU A 192 7.64 11.49 1.61
CA LEU A 192 6.34 12.04 1.98
C LEU A 192 5.26 11.44 1.08
N VAL A 193 4.34 10.67 1.64
CA VAL A 193 3.26 10.02 0.89
C VAL A 193 1.92 10.67 1.20
N TYR A 194 1.19 11.07 0.16
CA TYR A 194 -0.15 11.61 0.33
C TYR A 194 -1.22 10.51 0.34
N THR A 195 -2.09 10.56 1.33
CA THR A 195 -3.22 9.64 1.50
C THR A 195 -4.54 10.38 1.39
N SER A 196 -5.61 9.71 0.92
CA SER A 196 -6.95 10.28 0.92
C SER A 196 -7.40 10.55 2.37
N GLY A 197 -7.47 11.83 2.74
CA GLY A 197 -7.97 12.25 4.04
C GLY A 197 -9.49 12.13 4.16
N THR A 198 -9.99 12.00 5.40
CA THR A 198 -11.43 12.07 5.70
C THR A 198 -12.01 13.48 5.56
N THR A 199 -11.16 14.50 5.45
CA THR A 199 -11.51 15.93 5.42
C THR A 199 -11.60 16.53 4.02
N GLY A 200 -11.50 15.73 2.95
CA GLY A 200 -11.61 16.17 1.55
C GLY A 200 -10.28 16.38 0.83
N TYR A 201 -9.24 16.88 1.51
CA TYR A 201 -7.89 17.03 0.93
C TYR A 201 -6.96 15.89 1.38
N PRO A 202 -6.02 15.44 0.52
CA PRO A 202 -5.02 14.46 0.91
C PRO A 202 -4.14 14.95 2.04
N LYS A 203 -3.77 14.05 2.97
CA LYS A 203 -2.82 14.34 4.05
C LYS A 203 -1.46 13.75 3.72
N GLY A 204 -0.39 14.53 3.88
CA GLY A 204 0.97 14.07 3.73
C GLY A 204 1.45 13.29 4.95
N VAL A 205 1.92 12.07 4.77
CA VAL A 205 2.51 11.20 5.80
C VAL A 205 4.01 11.22 5.62
N LEU A 206 4.75 11.85 6.53
CA LEU A 206 6.20 12.01 6.46
C LEU A 206 6.92 10.87 7.15
N HIS A 207 7.77 10.17 6.41
CA HIS A 207 8.61 9.09 6.90
C HIS A 207 10.07 9.50 7.00
N SER A 208 10.75 8.95 8.02
CA SER A 208 12.20 9.04 8.15
C SER A 208 12.91 7.87 7.48
N HIS A 209 14.22 7.99 7.35
CA HIS A 209 15.06 6.90 6.85
C HIS A 209 14.95 5.62 7.71
N ARG A 210 14.81 5.73 9.04
CA ARG A 210 14.67 4.56 9.95
C ARG A 210 13.44 3.71 9.65
N SER A 211 12.45 4.23 8.92
CA SER A 211 11.26 3.47 8.54
C SER A 211 11.60 2.23 7.72
N MET A 212 12.72 2.25 6.97
CA MET A 212 13.22 1.05 6.28
C MET A 212 13.66 -0.04 7.27
N ILE A 213 14.32 0.34 8.35
CA ILE A 213 14.70 -0.59 9.42
C ILE A 213 13.44 -1.15 10.10
N GLY A 214 12.45 -0.29 10.38
CA GLY A 214 11.15 -0.70 10.92
C GLY A 214 10.40 -1.71 10.06
N ARG A 215 10.74 -1.86 8.79
CA ARG A 215 10.15 -2.83 7.85
C ARG A 215 10.88 -4.18 7.82
N THR A 216 12.06 -4.28 8.40
CA THR A 216 12.91 -5.49 8.32
C THR A 216 12.27 -6.75 8.93
N PRO A 217 11.41 -6.74 9.96
CA PRO A 217 10.71 -7.94 10.39
C PRO A 217 9.87 -8.60 9.29
N ALA A 218 9.26 -7.80 8.41
CA ALA A 218 8.48 -8.33 7.29
C ALA A 218 9.32 -9.18 6.35
N SER A 219 10.58 -8.86 6.13
CA SER A 219 11.49 -9.64 5.27
C SER A 219 11.66 -11.09 5.76
N THR A 220 11.54 -11.31 7.07
CA THR A 220 11.67 -12.63 7.68
C THR A 220 10.31 -13.33 7.86
N TYR A 221 9.28 -12.57 8.25
CA TYR A 221 8.02 -13.16 8.71
C TYR A 221 6.90 -13.10 7.68
N TRP A 222 7.00 -12.21 6.68
CA TRP A 222 5.97 -12.06 5.66
C TRP A 222 6.46 -12.34 4.24
N PHE A 223 7.63 -11.84 3.82
CA PHE A 223 8.10 -11.96 2.42
C PHE A 223 8.65 -13.34 2.05
N ASP A 224 9.19 -14.08 2.98
CA ASP A 224 9.90 -15.34 2.73
C ASP A 224 10.99 -15.22 1.63
N PHE A 225 11.85 -14.22 1.70
CA PHE A 225 13.01 -14.08 0.81
C PHE A 225 14.10 -15.10 1.17
N SER A 226 13.80 -16.39 1.01
CA SER A 226 14.65 -17.50 1.41
C SER A 226 15.67 -17.92 0.36
N ASP A 227 15.49 -17.54 -0.91
CA ASP A 227 16.40 -17.82 -2.01
C ASP A 227 17.13 -16.56 -2.46
N VAL A 228 18.45 -16.66 -2.74
CA VAL A 228 19.27 -15.55 -3.25
C VAL A 228 18.74 -15.05 -4.59
N ASN A 229 18.16 -15.93 -5.40
CA ASN A 229 17.63 -15.60 -6.72
C ASN A 229 16.15 -15.19 -6.70
N ASP A 230 15.57 -14.91 -5.53
CA ASP A 230 14.18 -14.48 -5.47
C ASP A 230 13.92 -13.24 -6.30
N ARG A 231 12.83 -13.34 -7.09
CA ARG A 231 12.31 -12.27 -7.93
C ARG A 231 10.89 -11.98 -7.51
N ILE A 232 10.66 -10.75 -7.07
CA ILE A 232 9.33 -10.32 -6.63
C ILE A 232 8.63 -9.54 -7.74
N MET A 233 7.39 -9.92 -8.02
CA MET A 233 6.51 -9.20 -8.94
C MET A 233 5.36 -8.58 -8.16
N HIS A 234 5.19 -7.26 -8.29
CA HIS A 234 4.08 -6.55 -7.69
C HIS A 234 3.09 -6.06 -8.74
N SER A 235 1.78 -6.25 -8.48
CA SER A 235 0.71 -5.90 -9.42
C SER A 235 0.31 -4.42 -9.41
N GLY A 236 0.89 -3.59 -8.54
CA GLY A 236 0.51 -2.19 -8.37
C GLY A 236 1.52 -1.19 -8.91
N LYS A 237 1.25 0.09 -8.63
CA LYS A 237 2.08 1.23 -9.01
C LYS A 237 2.89 1.75 -7.83
N PHE A 238 4.12 2.22 -8.06
CA PHE A 238 5.04 2.67 -7.02
C PHE A 238 4.56 3.86 -6.19
N ASN A 239 3.64 4.65 -6.69
CA ASN A 239 3.05 5.76 -5.94
C ASN A 239 2.18 5.35 -4.75
N TRP A 240 1.83 4.06 -4.63
CA TRP A 240 1.07 3.55 -3.51
C TRP A 240 2.01 2.99 -2.44
N THR A 241 1.82 3.38 -1.17
CA THR A 241 2.70 3.05 -0.03
C THR A 241 2.99 1.55 0.08
N TYR A 242 1.97 0.72 -0.16
CA TYR A 242 2.12 -0.74 -0.16
C TYR A 242 3.14 -1.20 -1.21
N VAL A 243 2.99 -0.72 -2.45
CA VAL A 243 3.90 -1.08 -3.56
C VAL A 243 5.26 -0.44 -3.39
N LEU A 244 5.30 0.81 -2.93
CA LEU A 244 6.55 1.54 -2.69
C LEU A 244 7.47 0.77 -1.71
N GLY A 245 6.85 0.12 -0.71
CA GLY A 245 7.55 -0.77 0.20
C GLY A 245 7.83 -2.13 -0.43
N SER A 246 6.78 -2.97 -0.49
CA SER A 246 6.92 -4.39 -0.85
C SER A 246 7.33 -4.64 -2.30
N GLY A 247 7.11 -3.68 -3.19
CA GLY A 247 7.45 -3.78 -4.62
C GLY A 247 8.68 -2.98 -5.04
N LEU A 248 9.29 -2.18 -4.15
CA LEU A 248 10.49 -1.40 -4.47
C LEU A 248 11.52 -1.42 -3.34
N MET A 249 11.24 -0.75 -2.20
CA MET A 249 12.27 -0.54 -1.17
C MET A 249 12.74 -1.84 -0.52
N ASP A 250 11.81 -2.70 -0.06
CA ASP A 250 12.18 -3.92 0.67
C ASP A 250 12.98 -4.91 -0.18
N PRO A 251 12.57 -5.24 -1.43
CA PRO A 251 13.36 -6.13 -2.26
C PRO A 251 14.70 -5.52 -2.66
N LEU A 252 14.77 -4.23 -3.00
CA LEU A 252 16.04 -3.60 -3.33
C LEU A 252 16.99 -3.55 -2.13
N TYR A 253 16.48 -3.25 -0.93
CA TYR A 253 17.27 -3.28 0.31
C TYR A 253 17.90 -4.67 0.56
N LEU A 254 17.19 -5.74 0.18
CA LEU A 254 17.62 -7.13 0.35
C LEU A 254 18.39 -7.69 -0.86
N GLY A 255 18.72 -6.87 -1.86
CA GLY A 255 19.43 -7.31 -3.06
C GLY A 255 18.62 -8.24 -3.97
N LYS A 256 17.29 -8.12 -3.96
CA LYS A 256 16.36 -8.96 -4.75
C LYS A 256 15.88 -8.24 -6.00
N THR A 257 15.60 -9.00 -7.06
CA THR A 257 15.09 -8.46 -8.33
C THR A 257 13.62 -8.07 -8.19
N VAL A 258 13.30 -6.83 -8.54
CA VAL A 258 11.94 -6.30 -8.67
C VAL A 258 11.44 -6.46 -10.09
N ILE A 259 10.20 -6.92 -10.28
CA ILE A 259 9.52 -6.99 -11.58
C ILE A 259 8.24 -6.17 -11.49
N VAL A 260 8.08 -5.23 -12.40
CA VAL A 260 6.86 -4.38 -12.49
C VAL A 260 6.34 -4.32 -13.91
N HIS A 261 5.07 -4.00 -14.02
CA HIS A 261 4.39 -3.85 -15.30
C HIS A 261 3.80 -2.45 -15.46
N GLU A 262 3.94 -1.91 -16.67
CA GLU A 262 3.28 -0.69 -17.12
C GLU A 262 2.45 -1.00 -18.36
N GLY A 263 1.14 -0.82 -18.27
CA GLY A 263 0.21 -1.12 -19.36
C GLY A 263 -1.18 -1.49 -18.88
N ARG A 264 -1.96 -2.09 -19.78
CA ARG A 264 -3.31 -2.60 -19.46
C ARG A 264 -3.21 -3.97 -18.80
N ASN A 265 -3.98 -4.16 -17.74
CA ASN A 265 -4.02 -5.42 -17.02
C ASN A 265 -5.32 -6.17 -17.31
N ASP A 266 -5.20 -7.45 -17.59
CA ASP A 266 -6.26 -8.43 -17.61
C ASP A 266 -5.93 -9.62 -16.69
N ALA A 267 -6.79 -10.62 -16.66
CA ALA A 267 -6.59 -11.80 -15.81
C ALA A 267 -5.36 -12.64 -16.20
N ASN A 268 -4.87 -12.55 -17.43
CA ASN A 268 -3.73 -13.30 -17.93
C ASN A 268 -2.40 -12.53 -17.83
N THR A 269 -2.45 -11.24 -17.58
CA THR A 269 -1.26 -10.38 -17.54
C THR A 269 -0.24 -10.90 -16.52
N TRP A 270 -0.66 -11.11 -15.29
CA TRP A 270 0.24 -11.50 -14.20
C TRP A 270 0.79 -12.91 -14.35
N PRO A 271 -0.03 -13.96 -14.60
CA PRO A 271 0.51 -15.31 -14.83
C PRO A 271 1.48 -15.37 -16.03
N ARG A 272 1.18 -14.67 -17.12
CA ARG A 272 2.07 -14.56 -18.30
C ARG A 272 3.42 -13.93 -17.93
N LEU A 273 3.42 -12.86 -17.15
CA LEU A 273 4.64 -12.16 -16.74
C LEU A 273 5.42 -12.96 -15.68
N ILE A 274 4.74 -13.64 -14.75
CA ILE A 274 5.38 -14.57 -13.81
C ILE A 274 6.15 -15.65 -14.60
N LYS A 275 5.51 -16.25 -15.62
CA LYS A 275 6.14 -17.24 -16.51
C LYS A 275 7.32 -16.64 -17.27
N LYS A 276 7.15 -15.47 -17.89
CA LYS A 276 8.16 -14.81 -18.72
C LYS A 276 9.43 -14.50 -17.93
N HIS A 277 9.28 -13.94 -16.72
CA HIS A 277 10.39 -13.47 -15.91
C HIS A 277 10.79 -14.41 -14.79
N SER A 278 10.16 -15.60 -14.71
CA SER A 278 10.41 -16.58 -13.65
C SER A 278 10.28 -15.96 -12.25
N ALA A 279 9.24 -15.16 -12.03
CA ALA A 279 8.99 -14.58 -10.72
C ALA A 279 8.70 -15.69 -9.69
N THR A 280 9.33 -15.58 -8.51
CA THR A 280 9.21 -16.55 -7.42
C THR A 280 8.19 -16.13 -6.37
N ILE A 281 8.00 -14.82 -6.23
CA ILE A 281 7.06 -14.21 -5.29
C ILE A 281 6.13 -13.28 -6.07
N PHE A 282 4.82 -13.43 -5.84
CA PHE A 282 3.81 -12.55 -6.43
C PHE A 282 3.06 -11.78 -5.34
N VAL A 283 2.97 -10.46 -5.51
CA VAL A 283 2.27 -9.55 -4.60
C VAL A 283 1.11 -8.92 -5.34
N GLY A 284 -0.10 -9.26 -4.91
CA GLY A 284 -1.32 -8.74 -5.48
C GLY A 284 -2.30 -8.25 -4.42
N VAL A 285 -3.28 -7.46 -4.84
CA VAL A 285 -4.46 -7.19 -4.03
C VAL A 285 -5.51 -8.29 -4.25
N PRO A 286 -6.46 -8.51 -3.32
CA PRO A 286 -7.49 -9.54 -3.45
C PRO A 286 -8.24 -9.52 -4.78
N THR A 287 -8.54 -8.33 -5.31
CA THR A 287 -9.20 -8.16 -6.60
C THR A 287 -8.40 -8.77 -7.76
N ILE A 288 -7.08 -8.67 -7.76
CA ILE A 288 -6.21 -9.29 -8.80
C ILE A 288 -6.25 -10.81 -8.69
N TYR A 289 -6.11 -11.37 -7.49
CA TYR A 289 -6.21 -12.82 -7.28
C TYR A 289 -7.56 -13.37 -7.75
N ARG A 290 -8.66 -12.69 -7.40
CA ARG A 290 -10.01 -13.04 -7.85
C ARG A 290 -10.13 -13.03 -9.37
N GLN A 291 -9.63 -12.00 -10.05
CA GLN A 291 -9.66 -11.93 -11.52
C GLN A 291 -8.89 -13.09 -12.15
N ILE A 292 -7.73 -13.45 -11.61
CA ILE A 292 -6.93 -14.56 -12.13
C ILE A 292 -7.68 -15.90 -11.97
N VAL A 293 -8.21 -16.20 -10.78
CA VAL A 293 -8.92 -17.48 -10.57
C VAL A 293 -10.24 -17.59 -11.33
N GLN A 294 -10.90 -16.47 -11.62
CA GLN A 294 -12.18 -16.48 -12.33
C GLN A 294 -12.06 -16.44 -13.86
N LYS A 295 -10.99 -15.84 -14.40
CA LYS A 295 -10.95 -15.46 -15.82
C LYS A 295 -9.67 -15.89 -16.55
N SER A 296 -8.75 -16.57 -15.88
CA SER A 296 -7.51 -17.05 -16.48
C SER A 296 -7.48 -18.58 -16.46
N ASP A 297 -6.84 -19.20 -17.46
CA ASP A 297 -6.67 -20.66 -17.52
C ASP A 297 -5.30 -21.12 -17.05
N PHE A 298 -4.42 -20.21 -16.63
CA PHE A 298 -3.09 -20.53 -16.11
C PHE A 298 -3.18 -21.38 -14.83
N THR A 299 -2.23 -22.31 -14.70
CA THR A 299 -2.12 -23.24 -13.58
C THR A 299 -0.69 -23.27 -13.03
N LYS A 300 -0.43 -24.06 -11.98
CA LYS A 300 0.93 -24.26 -11.43
C LYS A 300 1.93 -24.71 -12.48
N THR A 301 1.53 -25.51 -13.46
CA THR A 301 2.43 -25.98 -14.53
C THR A 301 2.90 -24.88 -15.46
N ASP A 302 2.12 -23.81 -15.59
CA ASP A 302 2.48 -22.64 -16.40
C ASP A 302 3.42 -21.69 -15.67
N VAL A 303 3.37 -21.64 -14.35
CA VAL A 303 4.17 -20.76 -13.50
C VAL A 303 4.99 -21.54 -12.46
N PRO A 304 5.86 -22.46 -12.89
CA PRO A 304 6.55 -23.39 -11.97
C PRO A 304 7.48 -22.68 -10.98
N SER A 305 7.96 -21.48 -11.31
CA SER A 305 8.80 -20.64 -10.44
C SER A 305 8.05 -20.06 -9.25
N LEU A 306 6.73 -19.85 -9.36
CA LEU A 306 5.93 -19.22 -8.31
C LEU A 306 5.87 -20.12 -7.08
N ARG A 307 6.40 -19.64 -5.94
CA ARG A 307 6.48 -20.40 -4.69
C ARG A 307 5.83 -19.70 -3.50
N TYR A 308 5.54 -18.42 -3.61
CA TYR A 308 5.01 -17.60 -2.52
C TYR A 308 4.12 -16.48 -3.05
N CYS A 309 3.01 -16.21 -2.35
CA CYS A 309 2.11 -15.14 -2.70
C CYS A 309 1.74 -14.30 -1.49
N MET A 310 1.53 -13.01 -1.71
CA MET A 310 1.25 -12.02 -0.68
C MET A 310 0.09 -11.13 -1.08
N SER A 311 -0.71 -10.73 -0.10
CA SER A 311 -1.84 -9.82 -0.31
C SER A 311 -1.96 -8.83 0.84
N ALA A 312 -2.40 -7.61 0.53
CA ALA A 312 -2.78 -6.60 1.51
C ALA A 312 -3.72 -5.56 0.88
N GLY A 313 -4.25 -4.66 1.72
CA GLY A 313 -5.05 -3.51 1.31
C GLY A 313 -6.56 -3.73 1.35
N GLU A 314 -7.02 -4.96 1.13
CA GLU A 314 -8.42 -5.39 1.22
C GLU A 314 -8.48 -6.77 1.88
N HIS A 315 -9.67 -7.22 2.26
CA HIS A 315 -9.85 -8.59 2.76
C HIS A 315 -9.90 -9.60 1.61
N LEU A 316 -9.06 -10.64 1.69
CA LEU A 316 -9.08 -11.77 0.78
C LEU A 316 -10.16 -12.77 1.20
N SER A 317 -11.11 -13.09 0.31
CA SER A 317 -12.17 -14.04 0.64
C SER A 317 -11.63 -15.47 0.74
N ASP A 318 -12.23 -16.25 1.66
CA ASP A 318 -11.89 -17.65 1.90
C ASP A 318 -11.98 -18.48 0.60
N GLU A 319 -12.96 -18.15 -0.26
CA GLU A 319 -13.16 -18.78 -1.55
C GLU A 319 -11.99 -18.55 -2.51
N VAL A 320 -11.56 -17.29 -2.68
CA VAL A 320 -10.42 -16.95 -3.55
C VAL A 320 -9.14 -17.61 -3.04
N LEU A 321 -8.92 -17.61 -1.72
CA LEU A 321 -7.77 -18.28 -1.10
C LEU A 321 -7.77 -19.80 -1.40
N SER A 322 -8.93 -20.46 -1.28
CA SER A 322 -9.09 -21.89 -1.56
C SER A 322 -8.87 -22.22 -3.04
N GLN A 323 -9.53 -21.48 -3.94
CA GLN A 323 -9.38 -21.64 -5.40
C GLN A 323 -7.95 -21.39 -5.86
N TRP A 324 -7.25 -20.41 -5.29
CA TRP A 324 -5.86 -20.11 -5.60
C TRP A 324 -4.95 -21.28 -5.18
N ARG A 325 -5.11 -21.76 -3.95
CA ARG A 325 -4.34 -22.91 -3.42
C ARG A 325 -4.54 -24.17 -4.27
N GLU A 326 -5.79 -24.49 -4.62
CA GLU A 326 -6.11 -25.64 -5.46
C GLU A 326 -5.45 -25.53 -6.84
N ARG A 327 -5.50 -24.37 -7.46
CA ARG A 327 -5.07 -24.15 -8.85
C ARG A 327 -3.56 -23.96 -9.00
N PHE A 328 -2.93 -23.20 -8.08
CA PHE A 328 -1.51 -22.88 -8.15
C PHE A 328 -0.64 -23.64 -7.14
N GLY A 329 -1.22 -24.33 -6.18
CA GLY A 329 -0.48 -25.07 -5.15
C GLY A 329 0.36 -24.18 -4.22
N VAL A 330 0.01 -22.89 -4.11
CA VAL A 330 0.74 -21.87 -3.33
C VAL A 330 -0.25 -21.11 -2.46
N ASP A 331 0.13 -20.88 -1.22
CA ASP A 331 -0.67 -20.07 -0.28
C ASP A 331 -0.49 -18.57 -0.53
N ILE A 332 -1.53 -17.79 -0.16
CA ILE A 332 -1.48 -16.32 -0.12
C ILE A 332 -1.44 -15.89 1.34
N TYR A 333 -0.42 -15.14 1.72
CA TYR A 333 -0.24 -14.61 3.08
C TYR A 333 -0.66 -13.15 3.12
N GLU A 334 -1.68 -12.86 3.93
CA GLU A 334 -2.20 -11.51 4.08
C GLU A 334 -1.41 -10.71 5.09
N ALA A 335 -1.37 -9.39 4.88
CA ALA A 335 -0.90 -8.43 5.86
C ALA A 335 -1.86 -7.25 6.00
N VAL A 336 -1.85 -6.64 7.16
CA VAL A 336 -2.50 -5.36 7.43
C VAL A 336 -1.44 -4.31 7.70
N GLY A 337 -1.64 -3.17 7.08
CA GLY A 337 -0.78 -2.01 7.23
C GLY A 337 -1.53 -0.72 6.97
N MET A 338 -0.87 0.38 7.22
CA MET A 338 -1.38 1.73 6.98
C MET A 338 -0.26 2.60 6.45
N SER A 339 -0.62 3.75 5.89
CA SER A 339 0.40 4.67 5.34
C SER A 339 1.35 5.18 6.41
N GLU A 340 0.89 5.32 7.63
CA GLU A 340 1.63 5.82 8.79
C GLU A 340 2.60 4.80 9.40
N PHE A 341 2.38 3.50 9.15
CA PHE A 341 3.16 2.44 9.81
C PHE A 341 3.50 1.24 8.91
N SER A 342 3.30 1.35 7.60
CA SER A 342 3.51 0.24 6.65
C SER A 342 2.70 -1.01 7.02
N TYR A 343 3.22 -2.22 6.81
CA TYR A 343 2.60 -3.47 7.20
C TYR A 343 3.23 -3.97 8.52
N TYR A 344 2.43 -4.11 9.54
CA TYR A 344 2.85 -4.43 10.90
C TYR A 344 2.17 -5.69 11.47
N LEU A 345 1.06 -6.12 10.87
CA LEU A 345 0.42 -7.41 11.12
C LEU A 345 0.54 -8.26 9.86
N CYS A 346 0.84 -9.55 10.02
CA CYS A 346 0.89 -10.46 8.87
C CYS A 346 0.56 -11.90 9.24
N GLN A 347 0.04 -12.63 8.28
CA GLN A 347 0.10 -14.08 8.28
C GLN A 347 1.52 -14.50 7.87
N THR A 348 1.99 -15.62 8.39
CA THR A 348 3.37 -16.09 8.20
C THR A 348 3.39 -17.59 7.90
N LYS A 349 4.37 -18.02 7.11
CA LYS A 349 4.58 -19.45 6.77
C LYS A 349 4.83 -20.33 8.01
N SER A 350 5.28 -19.75 9.12
CA SER A 350 5.53 -20.47 10.36
C SER A 350 4.27 -20.75 11.19
N ARG A 351 3.10 -20.30 10.75
CA ARG A 351 1.81 -20.45 11.41
C ARG A 351 0.74 -20.88 10.41
N PRO A 352 -0.29 -21.66 10.83
CA PRO A 352 -1.43 -21.92 9.96
C PRO A 352 -2.12 -20.64 9.50
N ILE A 353 -2.50 -20.59 8.23
CA ILE A 353 -3.34 -19.48 7.73
C ILE A 353 -4.73 -19.63 8.32
N ARG A 354 -5.24 -18.56 8.95
CA ARG A 354 -6.65 -18.43 9.36
C ARG A 354 -7.30 -17.41 8.43
N PRO A 355 -8.14 -17.85 7.48
CA PRO A 355 -8.80 -16.94 6.57
C PRO A 355 -9.56 -15.85 7.31
N GLY A 356 -9.42 -14.59 6.89
CA GLY A 356 -10.02 -13.42 7.53
C GLY A 356 -9.29 -12.87 8.74
N SER A 357 -8.25 -13.54 9.25
CA SER A 357 -7.38 -12.98 10.27
C SER A 357 -6.27 -12.13 9.65
N ALA A 358 -5.90 -11.03 10.31
CA ALA A 358 -4.71 -10.25 10.00
C ALA A 358 -3.39 -10.98 10.37
N GLY A 359 -3.47 -12.17 10.96
CA GLY A 359 -2.32 -12.90 11.46
C GLY A 359 -1.84 -12.38 12.81
N PHE A 360 -0.57 -12.04 12.91
CA PHE A 360 0.10 -11.67 14.16
C PHE A 360 0.83 -10.34 14.01
N ALA A 361 1.07 -9.66 15.13
CA ALA A 361 2.04 -8.59 15.17
C ALA A 361 3.42 -9.13 14.74
N GLN A 362 4.09 -8.42 13.85
CA GLN A 362 5.43 -8.81 13.44
C GLN A 362 6.41 -8.61 14.61
N PRO A 363 7.34 -9.54 14.85
CA PRO A 363 8.32 -9.41 15.91
C PRO A 363 9.07 -8.08 15.87
N GLY A 364 9.25 -7.47 17.03
CA GLY A 364 9.84 -6.13 17.17
C GLY A 364 8.80 -5.02 17.32
N HIS A 365 7.65 -5.16 16.69
CA HIS A 365 6.54 -4.24 16.88
C HIS A 365 5.73 -4.66 18.11
N ASN A 366 5.76 -3.84 19.12
CA ASN A 366 5.00 -4.08 20.36
C ASN A 366 3.55 -3.59 20.19
N ILE A 367 2.79 -4.27 19.32
CA ILE A 367 1.40 -3.94 19.05
C ILE A 367 0.53 -4.35 20.23
N GLN A 368 -0.31 -3.44 20.70
CA GLN A 368 -1.30 -3.68 21.75
C GLN A 368 -2.70 -3.35 21.24
N LEU A 369 -3.69 -4.08 21.75
CA LEU A 369 -5.09 -3.69 21.62
C LEU A 369 -5.50 -3.03 22.92
N LEU A 370 -5.73 -1.71 22.89
CA LEU A 370 -6.07 -0.92 24.06
C LEU A 370 -7.52 -0.45 23.99
N ASP A 371 -8.17 -0.38 25.14
CA ASP A 371 -9.39 0.39 25.26
C ASP A 371 -9.06 1.88 25.18
N PRO A 372 -9.65 2.64 24.25
CA PRO A 372 -9.28 4.04 24.01
C PRO A 372 -9.68 5.02 25.11
N GLU A 373 -10.54 4.61 26.08
CA GLU A 373 -10.97 5.43 27.21
C GLU A 373 -10.08 5.20 28.43
N THR A 374 -9.78 3.93 28.72
CA THR A 374 -9.00 3.55 29.90
C THR A 374 -7.51 3.41 29.64
N LEU A 375 -7.09 3.33 28.36
CA LEU A 375 -5.72 3.06 27.90
C LEU A 375 -5.15 1.72 28.41
N GLN A 376 -6.02 0.80 28.84
CA GLN A 376 -5.62 -0.51 29.33
C GLN A 376 -5.73 -1.56 28.22
N PRO A 377 -4.86 -2.57 28.23
CA PRO A 377 -4.98 -3.71 27.32
C PRO A 377 -6.31 -4.45 27.51
N VAL A 378 -6.96 -4.79 26.39
CA VAL A 378 -8.21 -5.56 26.42
C VAL A 378 -7.95 -7.06 26.58
N ALA A 379 -8.91 -7.79 27.12
CA ALA A 379 -8.81 -9.24 27.25
C ALA A 379 -9.00 -9.94 25.88
N SER A 380 -8.58 -11.22 25.82
CA SER A 380 -8.80 -12.05 24.62
C SER A 380 -10.29 -12.18 24.31
N GLY A 381 -10.67 -11.90 23.08
CA GLY A 381 -12.05 -11.87 22.58
C GLY A 381 -12.71 -10.50 22.68
N GLU A 382 -12.17 -9.58 23.45
CA GLU A 382 -12.66 -8.20 23.55
C GLU A 382 -12.11 -7.33 22.43
N GLU A 383 -12.86 -6.28 22.08
CA GLU A 383 -12.50 -5.30 21.06
C GLU A 383 -11.59 -4.22 21.65
N GLY A 384 -10.48 -3.95 20.99
CA GLY A 384 -9.59 -2.85 21.32
C GLY A 384 -9.11 -2.12 20.08
N MET A 385 -8.62 -0.92 20.28
CA MET A 385 -7.96 -0.17 19.22
C MET A 385 -6.51 -0.64 19.09
N ILE A 386 -6.05 -0.85 17.87
CA ILE A 386 -4.66 -1.19 17.59
C ILE A 386 -3.80 0.02 17.93
N CYS A 387 -2.85 -0.18 18.83
CA CYS A 387 -1.91 0.84 19.28
C CYS A 387 -0.48 0.40 19.08
N VAL A 388 0.37 1.33 18.72
CA VAL A 388 1.80 1.15 18.40
C VAL A 388 2.61 2.07 19.32
N PRO A 389 3.74 1.64 19.89
CA PRO A 389 4.62 2.56 20.59
C PRO A 389 5.03 3.74 19.71
N ASP A 390 4.97 4.95 20.22
CA ASP A 390 5.30 6.17 19.47
C ASP A 390 6.78 6.26 19.04
N ASN A 391 7.63 5.48 19.67
CA ASN A 391 9.06 5.36 19.38
C ASN A 391 9.41 4.21 18.43
N ASP A 392 8.42 3.45 17.91
CA ASP A 392 8.67 2.36 16.97
C ASP A 392 9.39 2.89 15.71
N PRO A 393 10.47 2.24 15.25
CA PRO A 393 11.24 2.74 14.10
C PRO A 393 10.44 2.74 12.79
N GLY A 394 9.40 1.90 12.66
CA GLY A 394 8.52 1.84 11.49
C GLY A 394 7.49 2.95 11.43
N LEU A 395 7.23 3.62 12.55
CA LEU A 395 6.20 4.66 12.62
C LEU A 395 6.67 5.93 11.88
N PHE A 396 5.74 6.59 11.18
CA PHE A 396 5.97 7.87 10.52
C PHE A 396 6.45 8.95 11.52
N LEU A 397 6.99 10.05 10.99
CA LEU A 397 7.40 11.17 11.84
C LEU A 397 6.21 12.02 12.29
N ARG A 398 5.38 12.40 11.34
CA ARG A 398 4.19 13.24 11.55
C ARG A 398 3.41 13.40 10.26
N TYR A 399 2.20 13.93 10.35
CA TYR A 399 1.54 14.50 9.18
C TYR A 399 2.21 15.81 8.77
N TRP A 400 2.41 15.96 7.46
CA TRP A 400 3.03 17.16 6.87
C TRP A 400 2.15 18.39 7.14
N ASN A 401 2.77 19.46 7.62
CA ASN A 401 2.09 20.71 7.99
C ASN A 401 0.95 20.56 9.04
N MET A 402 0.83 19.40 9.72
CA MET A 402 -0.26 19.07 10.63
C MET A 402 0.27 18.51 11.96
N VAL A 403 1.08 19.28 12.68
CA VAL A 403 1.73 18.81 13.92
C VAL A 403 0.70 18.55 15.03
N GLU A 404 -0.31 19.41 15.17
CA GLU A 404 -1.35 19.27 16.19
C GLU A 404 -2.25 18.05 15.96
N GLU A 405 -2.58 17.76 14.68
CA GLU A 405 -3.34 16.56 14.32
C GLU A 405 -2.54 15.28 14.62
N THR A 406 -1.23 15.32 14.41
CA THR A 406 -0.35 14.20 14.77
C THR A 406 -0.33 13.98 16.27
N ALA A 407 -0.18 15.05 17.05
CA ALA A 407 -0.14 14.99 18.52
C ALA A 407 -1.44 14.40 19.11
N LYS A 408 -2.59 14.64 18.49
CA LYS A 408 -3.89 14.08 18.92
C LYS A 408 -4.01 12.57 18.78
N LEU A 409 -3.09 11.93 18.05
CA LEU A 409 -3.09 10.47 17.85
C LEU A 409 -2.11 9.76 18.80
N VAL A 410 -1.36 10.51 19.60
CA VAL A 410 -0.39 9.96 20.54
C VAL A 410 -0.82 10.25 21.97
N HIS A 411 -1.00 9.20 22.78
CA HIS A 411 -1.36 9.29 24.18
C HIS A 411 -0.52 8.30 25.00
N ASP A 412 0.09 8.75 26.06
CA ASP A 412 0.89 7.94 27.00
C ASP A 412 1.92 7.01 26.32
N GLY A 413 2.62 7.53 25.29
CA GLY A 413 3.63 6.78 24.54
C GLY A 413 3.08 5.80 23.50
N TRP A 414 1.77 5.86 23.21
CA TRP A 414 1.11 5.03 22.19
C TRP A 414 0.53 5.87 21.07
N PHE A 415 0.82 5.47 19.84
CA PHE A 415 0.13 5.96 18.65
C PHE A 415 -1.15 5.12 18.42
N PHE A 416 -2.29 5.77 18.34
CA PHE A 416 -3.60 5.18 18.11
C PHE A 416 -3.92 5.15 16.63
N THR A 417 -3.94 3.96 16.03
CA THR A 417 -4.11 3.81 14.57
C THR A 417 -5.50 4.19 14.07
N GLY A 418 -6.50 4.18 14.94
CA GLY A 418 -7.91 4.31 14.56
C GLY A 418 -8.53 3.01 14.04
N ASP A 419 -7.79 1.91 14.03
CA ASP A 419 -8.23 0.59 13.61
C ASP A 419 -8.59 -0.27 14.82
N TYR A 420 -9.76 -0.93 14.79
CA TYR A 420 -10.21 -1.84 15.85
C TYR A 420 -9.93 -3.29 15.47
N ALA A 421 -9.56 -4.07 16.47
CA ALA A 421 -9.29 -5.50 16.33
C ALA A 421 -9.63 -6.25 17.63
N ARG A 422 -9.56 -7.58 17.58
CA ARG A 422 -9.61 -8.46 18.75
C ARG A 422 -8.58 -9.57 18.62
N TYR A 423 -8.10 -10.09 19.76
CA TYR A 423 -7.32 -11.32 19.80
C TYR A 423 -8.24 -12.54 19.91
N ASP A 424 -7.90 -13.63 19.23
CA ASP A 424 -8.47 -14.93 19.59
C ASP A 424 -7.61 -15.65 20.66
N ALA A 425 -8.06 -16.84 21.09
CA ALA A 425 -7.39 -17.63 22.11
C ALA A 425 -5.96 -18.07 21.73
N ASP A 426 -5.64 -18.12 20.45
CA ASP A 426 -4.32 -18.49 19.92
C ASP A 426 -3.46 -17.27 19.59
N GLY A 427 -3.97 -16.06 19.81
CA GLY A 427 -3.25 -14.80 19.59
C GLY A 427 -3.31 -14.26 18.18
N TYR A 428 -4.16 -14.82 17.29
CA TYR A 428 -4.42 -14.19 15.99
C TYR A 428 -5.20 -12.90 16.19
N ILE A 429 -4.86 -11.89 15.40
CA ILE A 429 -5.52 -10.59 15.39
C ILE A 429 -6.59 -10.60 14.30
N TRP A 430 -7.81 -10.27 14.66
CA TRP A 430 -8.97 -10.16 13.78
C TRP A 430 -9.32 -8.69 13.63
N PHE A 431 -9.10 -8.16 12.42
CA PHE A 431 -9.41 -6.79 12.10
C PHE A 431 -10.93 -6.58 12.03
N LEU A 432 -11.43 -5.59 12.77
CA LEU A 432 -12.87 -5.31 12.87
C LEU A 432 -13.31 -4.11 12.02
N GLY A 433 -12.40 -3.20 11.73
CA GLY A 433 -12.67 -2.01 10.93
C GLY A 433 -12.04 -0.75 11.49
N ARG A 434 -12.16 0.33 10.74
CA ARG A 434 -11.74 1.66 11.20
C ARG A 434 -12.76 2.25 12.16
N LYS A 435 -12.32 3.09 13.07
CA LYS A 435 -13.17 3.84 14.02
C LYS A 435 -14.36 4.49 13.31
N ASP A 436 -14.12 5.06 12.13
CA ASP A 436 -15.13 5.78 11.34
C ASP A 436 -16.03 4.85 10.52
N ASP A 437 -15.61 3.60 10.27
CA ASP A 437 -16.38 2.58 9.53
C ASP A 437 -17.19 1.69 10.48
N ILE A 438 -16.84 1.60 11.76
CA ILE A 438 -17.58 0.80 12.75
C ILE A 438 -19.01 1.32 12.88
N ILE A 439 -19.97 0.44 12.65
CA ILE A 439 -21.40 0.76 12.74
C ILE A 439 -21.82 0.77 14.21
N LYS A 440 -22.21 1.94 14.71
CA LYS A 440 -22.74 2.08 16.07
C LYS A 440 -24.25 1.87 16.04
N SER A 441 -24.71 0.62 16.15
CA SER A 441 -26.12 0.26 16.07
C SER A 441 -26.69 -0.10 17.45
N PHE A 442 -27.63 0.68 17.95
CA PHE A 442 -28.30 0.46 19.26
C PHE A 442 -27.35 0.17 20.43
N GLY A 443 -26.25 0.91 20.52
CA GLY A 443 -25.22 0.75 21.57
C GLY A 443 -24.17 -0.33 21.28
N TYR A 444 -24.37 -1.15 20.24
CA TYR A 444 -23.36 -2.12 19.80
C TYR A 444 -22.41 -1.51 18.78
N ARG A 445 -21.13 -1.88 18.87
CA ARG A 445 -20.15 -1.64 17.82
C ARG A 445 -20.14 -2.83 16.90
N VAL A 446 -20.51 -2.64 15.64
CA VAL A 446 -20.65 -3.72 14.67
C VAL A 446 -19.64 -3.54 13.55
N SER A 447 -18.81 -4.54 13.34
CA SER A 447 -17.82 -4.55 12.27
C SER A 447 -18.48 -4.76 10.90
N PRO A 448 -18.35 -3.83 9.96
CA PRO A 448 -18.81 -4.05 8.59
C PRO A 448 -18.10 -5.24 7.93
N TYR A 449 -16.83 -5.47 8.23
CA TYR A 449 -16.04 -6.56 7.67
C TYR A 449 -16.52 -7.94 8.08
N GLU A 450 -17.00 -8.11 9.32
CA GLU A 450 -17.59 -9.38 9.77
C GLU A 450 -18.87 -9.69 8.99
N ILE A 451 -19.71 -8.68 8.77
CA ILE A 451 -20.96 -8.83 8.00
C ILE A 451 -20.63 -9.15 6.55
N GLU A 452 -19.75 -8.37 5.94
CA GLU A 452 -19.35 -8.52 4.54
C GLU A 452 -18.72 -9.89 4.27
N ARG A 453 -17.89 -10.38 5.21
CA ARG A 453 -17.30 -11.72 5.12
C ARG A 453 -18.37 -12.81 5.09
N VAL A 454 -19.36 -12.74 5.98
CA VAL A 454 -20.45 -13.72 6.03
C VAL A 454 -21.29 -13.63 4.77
N LEU A 455 -21.73 -12.45 4.35
CA LEU A 455 -22.57 -12.30 3.17
C LEU A 455 -21.84 -12.69 1.87
N LYS A 456 -20.52 -12.44 1.78
CA LYS A 456 -19.70 -12.88 0.63
C LYS A 456 -19.44 -14.39 0.61
N SER A 457 -19.72 -15.14 1.67
CA SER A 457 -19.67 -16.61 1.63
C SER A 457 -20.88 -17.22 0.91
N HIS A 458 -21.91 -16.44 0.62
CA HIS A 458 -23.04 -16.92 -0.18
C HIS A 458 -22.66 -16.97 -1.67
N PRO A 459 -22.90 -18.11 -2.39
CA PRO A 459 -22.43 -18.31 -3.78
C PRO A 459 -22.93 -17.28 -4.79
N ALA A 460 -24.05 -16.61 -4.51
CA ALA A 460 -24.60 -15.60 -5.39
C ALA A 460 -23.95 -14.23 -5.26
N VAL A 461 -23.15 -13.98 -4.19
CA VAL A 461 -22.63 -12.65 -3.85
C VAL A 461 -21.23 -12.45 -4.42
N ALA A 462 -21.08 -11.49 -5.33
CA ALA A 462 -19.80 -11.12 -5.92
C ALA A 462 -19.03 -10.12 -5.06
N ASP A 463 -19.74 -9.13 -4.46
CA ASP A 463 -19.15 -8.16 -3.54
C ASP A 463 -20.19 -7.62 -2.55
N CYS A 464 -19.72 -7.05 -1.44
CA CYS A 464 -20.58 -6.57 -0.36
C CYS A 464 -19.97 -5.33 0.31
N ALA A 465 -20.82 -4.36 0.62
CA ALA A 465 -20.49 -3.21 1.47
C ALA A 465 -21.55 -3.04 2.55
N SER A 466 -21.13 -3.03 3.82
CA SER A 466 -22.03 -2.84 4.96
C SER A 466 -21.80 -1.48 5.59
N VAL A 467 -22.89 -0.77 5.91
CA VAL A 467 -22.87 0.58 6.48
C VAL A 467 -23.97 0.74 7.54
N GLY A 468 -23.86 1.79 8.35
CA GLY A 468 -24.92 2.23 9.23
C GLY A 468 -25.86 3.18 8.51
N GLU A 469 -27.16 2.93 8.54
CA GLU A 469 -28.19 3.85 8.04
C GLU A 469 -28.95 4.47 9.22
N GLU A 470 -28.82 5.78 9.39
CA GLU A 470 -29.53 6.51 10.45
C GLU A 470 -30.99 6.70 10.04
N ILE A 471 -31.90 6.07 10.78
CA ILE A 471 -33.35 6.14 10.55
C ILE A 471 -34.04 7.20 11.38
N GLU A 472 -33.49 7.53 12.55
CA GLU A 472 -33.86 8.59 13.45
C GLU A 472 -32.59 9.03 14.20
N LYS A 473 -32.63 10.20 14.83
CA LYS A 473 -31.50 10.68 15.65
C LYS A 473 -31.05 9.60 16.65
N ASP A 474 -29.75 9.24 16.57
CA ASP A 474 -29.09 8.23 17.41
C ASP A 474 -29.61 6.79 17.21
N LYS A 475 -30.44 6.54 16.18
CA LYS A 475 -30.90 5.19 15.81
C LYS A 475 -30.34 4.77 14.46
N VAL A 476 -29.28 3.99 14.51
CA VAL A 476 -28.57 3.49 13.32
C VAL A 476 -28.89 2.01 13.12
N LEU A 477 -29.38 1.65 11.93
CA LEU A 477 -29.55 0.27 11.48
C LEU A 477 -28.32 -0.22 10.74
N VAL A 478 -28.01 -1.49 10.93
CA VAL A 478 -27.06 -2.20 10.06
C VAL A 478 -27.74 -2.50 8.74
N VAL A 479 -27.15 -2.03 7.64
CA VAL A 479 -27.63 -2.34 6.28
C VAL A 479 -26.47 -2.88 5.43
N ALA A 480 -26.79 -3.71 4.43
CA ALA A 480 -25.80 -4.25 3.50
C ALA A 480 -26.20 -4.00 2.06
N TYR A 481 -25.23 -3.64 1.25
CA TYR A 481 -25.35 -3.49 -0.21
C TYR A 481 -24.57 -4.63 -0.86
N LEU A 482 -25.18 -5.34 -1.79
CA LEU A 482 -24.65 -6.55 -2.41
C LEU A 482 -24.59 -6.40 -3.93
N ILE A 483 -23.49 -6.82 -4.52
CA ILE A 483 -23.36 -7.04 -5.95
C ILE A 483 -23.46 -8.55 -6.16
N LEU A 484 -24.35 -8.99 -7.02
CA LEU A 484 -24.53 -10.40 -7.33
C LEU A 484 -23.69 -10.81 -8.53
N HIS A 485 -23.33 -12.09 -8.59
CA HIS A 485 -22.71 -12.65 -9.79
C HIS A 485 -23.67 -12.55 -11.00
N PRO A 486 -23.14 -12.31 -12.22
CA PRO A 486 -23.95 -12.28 -13.44
C PRO A 486 -24.80 -13.55 -13.60
N GLY A 487 -26.09 -13.37 -13.88
CA GLY A 487 -27.01 -14.48 -14.04
C GLY A 487 -27.59 -15.06 -12.75
N SER A 488 -27.23 -14.54 -11.58
CA SER A 488 -27.86 -14.95 -10.32
C SER A 488 -29.32 -14.52 -10.28
N THR A 489 -30.19 -15.45 -9.82
CA THR A 489 -31.61 -15.20 -9.56
C THR A 489 -31.92 -15.03 -8.08
N THR A 490 -30.91 -15.07 -7.22
CA THR A 490 -31.05 -14.91 -5.78
C THR A 490 -31.60 -13.52 -5.43
N THR A 491 -32.59 -13.49 -4.58
CA THR A 491 -33.27 -12.28 -4.15
C THR A 491 -32.66 -11.64 -2.92
N ALA A 492 -32.93 -10.36 -2.68
CA ALA A 492 -32.52 -9.68 -1.45
C ALA A 492 -33.15 -10.32 -0.20
N ASP A 493 -34.37 -10.90 -0.30
CA ASP A 493 -35.04 -11.60 0.80
C ASP A 493 -34.29 -12.86 1.22
N GLU A 494 -33.86 -13.68 0.26
CA GLU A 494 -33.04 -14.88 0.53
C GLU A 494 -31.72 -14.54 1.21
N LEU A 495 -31.06 -13.48 0.77
CA LEU A 495 -29.81 -13.01 1.36
C LEU A 495 -30.01 -12.40 2.75
N LEU A 496 -31.15 -11.79 3.02
CA LEU A 496 -31.52 -11.30 4.34
C LEU A 496 -31.71 -12.47 5.33
N VAL A 497 -32.38 -13.55 4.89
CA VAL A 497 -32.52 -14.79 5.67
C VAL A 497 -31.16 -15.39 5.93
N PHE A 498 -30.33 -15.54 4.91
CA PHE A 498 -28.96 -16.04 5.05
C PHE A 498 -28.14 -15.25 6.08
N GLY A 499 -28.20 -13.92 6.03
CA GLY A 499 -27.51 -13.06 6.99
C GLY A 499 -28.00 -13.29 8.43
N ARG A 500 -29.29 -13.53 8.64
CA ARG A 500 -29.85 -13.82 9.98
C ARG A 500 -29.45 -15.19 10.52
N GLU A 501 -29.29 -16.17 9.66
CA GLU A 501 -28.90 -17.54 10.06
C GLU A 501 -27.43 -17.63 10.43
N HIS A 502 -26.58 -16.77 9.85
CA HIS A 502 -25.13 -16.86 9.99
C HIS A 502 -24.49 -15.72 10.83
N LEU A 503 -25.28 -14.72 11.23
CA LEU A 503 -24.81 -13.59 12.05
C LEU A 503 -25.63 -13.49 13.34
N ALA A 504 -24.98 -13.03 14.41
CA ALA A 504 -25.69 -12.67 15.65
C ALA A 504 -26.76 -11.59 15.35
N ALA A 505 -27.90 -11.64 16.04
CA ALA A 505 -29.07 -10.81 15.73
C ALA A 505 -28.80 -9.29 15.70
N TYR A 506 -27.84 -8.80 16.49
CA TYR A 506 -27.44 -7.39 16.51
C TYR A 506 -26.48 -7.00 15.39
N LYS A 507 -25.84 -8.00 14.73
CA LYS A 507 -24.95 -7.81 13.55
C LYS A 507 -25.71 -8.01 12.25
N ALA A 508 -26.78 -8.82 12.24
CA ALA A 508 -27.53 -9.15 11.03
C ALA A 508 -28.14 -7.89 10.41
N PRO A 509 -27.92 -7.64 9.11
CA PRO A 509 -28.50 -6.51 8.42
C PRO A 509 -30.02 -6.48 8.56
N LYS A 510 -30.55 -5.27 8.77
CA LYS A 510 -32.00 -5.05 8.80
C LYS A 510 -32.56 -4.75 7.40
N THR A 511 -31.70 -4.34 6.51
CA THR A 511 -32.03 -4.11 5.10
C THR A 511 -30.89 -4.63 4.23
N ILE A 512 -31.24 -5.29 3.14
CA ILE A 512 -30.31 -5.64 2.06
C ILE A 512 -30.71 -4.88 0.80
N TYR A 513 -29.76 -4.23 0.19
CA TYR A 513 -29.86 -3.57 -1.10
C TYR A 513 -29.04 -4.35 -2.13
N ILE A 514 -29.60 -4.55 -3.32
CA ILE A 514 -28.84 -5.07 -4.47
C ILE A 514 -28.37 -3.86 -5.29
N ALA A 515 -27.09 -3.79 -5.58
CA ALA A 515 -26.44 -2.73 -6.36
C ALA A 515 -25.71 -3.32 -7.58
N THR A 516 -25.42 -2.48 -8.54
CA THR A 516 -24.65 -2.88 -9.74
C THR A 516 -23.15 -2.62 -9.59
N ASP A 517 -22.79 -1.59 -8.81
CA ASP A 517 -21.39 -1.23 -8.50
C ASP A 517 -21.34 -0.40 -7.22
N PHE A 518 -20.13 -0.25 -6.66
CA PHE A 518 -19.86 0.57 -5.49
C PHE A 518 -18.98 1.77 -5.83
N PRO A 519 -19.17 2.94 -5.17
CA PRO A 519 -18.24 4.04 -5.22
C PRO A 519 -16.88 3.57 -4.68
N ARG A 520 -15.81 3.83 -5.45
CA ARG A 520 -14.46 3.37 -5.13
C ARG A 520 -13.43 4.47 -5.25
N THR A 521 -12.37 4.37 -4.45
CA THR A 521 -11.16 5.18 -4.64
C THR A 521 -10.47 4.83 -5.96
N LYS A 522 -9.54 5.68 -6.41
CA LYS A 522 -8.69 5.41 -7.58
C LYS A 522 -7.89 4.08 -7.47
N ASN A 523 -7.68 3.59 -6.25
CA ASN A 523 -7.02 2.31 -5.96
C ASN A 523 -8.00 1.11 -5.80
N GLY A 524 -9.30 1.31 -6.09
CA GLY A 524 -10.32 0.26 -6.05
C GLY A 524 -11.01 0.04 -4.70
N LYS A 525 -10.57 0.70 -3.61
CA LYS A 525 -11.17 0.55 -2.27
C LYS A 525 -12.56 1.17 -2.22
N ILE A 526 -13.53 0.45 -1.62
CA ILE A 526 -14.92 0.93 -1.45
C ILE A 526 -14.95 2.18 -0.55
N LEU A 527 -15.61 3.22 -1.03
CA LEU A 527 -15.91 4.45 -0.27
C LEU A 527 -17.22 4.28 0.49
N ARG A 528 -17.18 3.60 1.67
CA ARG A 528 -18.39 3.26 2.45
C ARG A 528 -19.28 4.45 2.75
N ARG A 529 -18.72 5.63 3.03
CA ARG A 529 -19.48 6.86 3.30
C ARG A 529 -20.31 7.37 2.11
N GLU A 530 -20.00 6.91 0.90
CA GLU A 530 -20.72 7.24 -0.33
C GLU A 530 -21.70 6.14 -0.75
N VAL A 531 -21.67 4.98 -0.07
CA VAL A 531 -22.63 3.91 -0.26
C VAL A 531 -23.94 4.30 0.40
N ASN A 532 -24.99 4.45 -0.39
CA ASN A 532 -26.31 4.89 0.06
C ASN A 532 -27.40 4.33 -0.86
N PRO A 533 -28.70 4.45 -0.52
CA PRO A 533 -29.78 3.85 -1.29
C PRO A 533 -29.87 4.26 -2.77
N SER A 534 -29.23 5.34 -3.20
CA SER A 534 -29.29 5.80 -4.61
C SER A 534 -28.59 4.84 -5.58
N ILE A 535 -27.68 3.99 -5.11
CA ILE A 535 -26.99 2.99 -5.94
C ILE A 535 -27.76 1.66 -6.03
N ALA A 536 -28.87 1.51 -5.30
CA ALA A 536 -29.61 0.28 -5.22
C ALA A 536 -30.60 0.12 -6.38
N ILE A 537 -30.68 -1.11 -6.92
CA ILE A 537 -31.66 -1.51 -7.94
C ILE A 537 -32.78 -2.38 -7.35
N ALA A 538 -32.57 -2.99 -6.19
CA ALA A 538 -33.55 -3.75 -5.44
C ALA A 538 -33.26 -3.72 -3.94
N LYS A 539 -34.27 -3.93 -3.09
CA LYS A 539 -34.09 -4.01 -1.64
C LYS A 539 -35.02 -5.00 -0.97
N SER A 540 -34.61 -5.51 0.20
CA SER A 540 -35.45 -6.21 1.17
C SER A 540 -35.21 -5.65 2.57
N ILE A 541 -36.27 -5.60 3.37
CA ILE A 541 -36.26 -5.07 4.73
C ILE A 541 -36.72 -6.18 5.70
N SER A 542 -35.95 -6.38 6.77
CA SER A 542 -36.32 -7.27 7.88
C SER A 542 -37.61 -6.77 8.56
N ARG A 543 -38.68 -7.52 8.52
CA ARG A 543 -39.89 -7.27 9.30
C ARG A 543 -39.70 -7.65 10.75
#